data_dd6e536214d995c865e8fcddcc55f2ab
#
_entry.id   dd6e536214d995c865e8fcddcc55f2ab
#
_cell.length_a   1.000
_cell.length_b   1.000
_cell.length_c   1.000
_cell.angle_alpha   90.00
_cell.angle_beta   90.00
_cell.angle_gamma   90.00
#
_symmetry.space_group_name_H-M   'P 1'
#
loop_
_entity.id
_entity.type
_entity.pdbx_description
1 polymer ?
#
loop_
_entity_poly.entity_id
_entity_poly.type
_entity_poly.pdbx_seq_one_letter_code
_entity_poly.pdbx_strand_id
1 'polypeptide(L)'
;VYSAVFKALNSVEASVDLYSNNCYIPAKITVDSEVIAKGLASANDYLSIKAQYDFDGYIVDIPKEDLSTLAYINDKGNVVVSKTNVASYAKKFAEKYSTSYTERNFKTHDRRTIKVYGGYYGWLLDSEKESEELYELLCKGEDFKKEPACDHKGYTYGEDNDIGDTYVEVDLANQKVYAYVDGRLKVETSCVSGNTSAGHNTPGGLYGLTYKAMNVTLKGADYESPVTYWMPFNGGIGLHDATWRSRFGGSIYYYSGSHGCVNLPYSAAADIYSIVEAGMPVVCYWD
;
A
#
# COMPACT_ATOMS: atom_id res chain seq x y z
N VAL A 1 29.60 -55.46 4.93
CA VAL A 1 30.19 -55.34 3.58
C VAL A 1 31.33 -56.32 3.41
N TYR A 2 32.43 -56.20 4.20
CA TYR A 2 33.65 -57.01 4.07
C TYR A 2 33.36 -58.52 4.11
N SER A 3 32.54 -58.95 5.07
CA SER A 3 32.16 -60.38 5.23
C SER A 3 31.33 -60.92 4.04
N ALA A 4 30.42 -60.12 3.48
CA ALA A 4 29.60 -60.50 2.33
C ALA A 4 30.44 -60.64 1.05
N VAL A 5 31.37 -59.68 0.82
CA VAL A 5 32.28 -59.70 -0.34
C VAL A 5 33.25 -60.88 -0.22
N PHE A 6 33.81 -61.13 0.96
CA PHE A 6 34.72 -62.22 1.21
C PHE A 6 34.06 -63.62 1.00
N LYS A 7 32.79 -63.75 1.43
CA LYS A 7 31.99 -64.94 1.19
C LYS A 7 31.73 -65.17 -0.30
N ALA A 8 31.33 -64.15 -1.04
CA ALA A 8 31.10 -64.23 -2.48
C ALA A 8 32.37 -64.60 -3.25
N LEU A 9 33.53 -64.05 -2.88
CA LEU A 9 34.80 -64.39 -3.50
C LEU A 9 35.16 -65.84 -3.27
N ASN A 10 34.96 -66.39 -2.07
CA ASN A 10 35.22 -67.80 -1.77
C ASN A 10 34.26 -68.75 -2.47
N SER A 11 33.03 -68.30 -2.79
CA SER A 11 32.03 -69.07 -3.54
C SER A 11 32.13 -68.90 -5.05
N VAL A 12 33.12 -68.13 -5.53
CA VAL A 12 33.34 -67.79 -6.96
C VAL A 12 32.08 -67.17 -7.60
N GLU A 13 31.35 -66.35 -6.85
CA GLU A 13 30.20 -65.58 -7.34
C GLU A 13 30.64 -64.42 -8.19
N ALA A 14 30.00 -64.22 -9.35
CA ALA A 14 30.34 -63.14 -10.27
C ALA A 14 29.92 -61.72 -9.75
N SER A 15 28.98 -61.71 -8.78
CA SER A 15 28.48 -60.48 -8.14
C SER A 15 27.95 -60.78 -6.74
N VAL A 16 27.92 -59.77 -5.86
CA VAL A 16 27.30 -59.88 -4.55
C VAL A 16 26.33 -58.73 -4.35
N ASP A 17 25.09 -59.02 -4.05
CA ASP A 17 24.12 -58.02 -3.64
C ASP A 17 24.36 -57.67 -2.18
N LEU A 18 24.94 -56.51 -1.97
CA LEU A 18 25.24 -56.00 -0.63
C LEU A 18 23.99 -55.63 0.14
N TYR A 19 22.88 -55.31 -0.53
CA TYR A 19 21.61 -54.96 0.14
C TYR A 19 20.97 -56.24 0.74
N SER A 20 20.82 -57.30 -0.05
CA SER A 20 20.31 -58.59 0.41
C SER A 20 21.15 -59.22 1.50
N ASN A 21 22.44 -58.87 1.58
CA ASN A 21 23.35 -59.32 2.64
C ASN A 21 23.39 -58.37 3.86
N ASN A 22 22.42 -57.47 4.04
CA ASN A 22 22.31 -56.53 5.17
C ASN A 22 23.59 -55.68 5.38
N CYS A 23 24.29 -55.36 4.32
CA CYS A 23 25.53 -54.56 4.39
C CYS A 23 25.29 -53.05 4.49
N TYR A 24 24.06 -52.60 4.35
CA TYR A 24 23.66 -51.20 4.50
C TYR A 24 22.74 -51.04 5.70
N ILE A 25 22.85 -49.92 6.37
CA ILE A 25 21.83 -49.52 7.34
C ILE A 25 20.59 -49.12 6.52
N PRO A 26 19.45 -49.80 6.66
CA PRO A 26 18.25 -49.47 5.91
C PRO A 26 17.82 -48.04 6.25
N ALA A 27 17.42 -47.27 5.26
CA ALA A 27 16.83 -45.97 5.48
C ALA A 27 15.59 -46.10 6.37
N LYS A 28 15.49 -45.27 7.40
CA LYS A 28 14.31 -45.26 8.28
C LYS A 28 13.07 -44.76 7.56
N ILE A 29 13.25 -43.91 6.55
CA ILE A 29 12.20 -43.32 5.73
C ILE A 29 12.54 -43.61 4.28
N THR A 30 11.61 -44.23 3.56
CA THR A 30 11.68 -44.56 2.14
C THR A 30 10.51 -43.89 1.43
N VAL A 31 10.50 -43.89 0.11
CA VAL A 31 9.42 -43.33 -0.71
C VAL A 31 8.05 -43.92 -0.39
N ASP A 32 8.00 -45.17 0.08
CA ASP A 32 6.78 -45.91 0.45
C ASP A 32 6.38 -45.72 1.92
N SER A 33 7.10 -44.93 2.68
CA SER A 33 6.81 -44.70 4.09
C SER A 33 5.53 -43.88 4.25
N GLU A 34 4.66 -44.24 5.18
CA GLU A 34 3.40 -43.56 5.50
C GLU A 34 3.62 -42.04 5.78
N VAL A 35 4.77 -41.70 6.40
CA VAL A 35 5.10 -40.29 6.69
C VAL A 35 5.28 -39.47 5.41
N ILE A 36 5.81 -40.07 4.35
CA ILE A 36 5.95 -39.40 3.04
C ILE A 36 4.58 -39.21 2.39
N ALA A 37 3.74 -40.24 2.37
CA ALA A 37 2.38 -40.15 1.84
C ALA A 37 1.55 -39.10 2.60
N LYS A 38 1.63 -39.11 3.93
CA LYS A 38 1.00 -38.08 4.78
C LYS A 38 1.52 -36.70 4.50
N GLY A 39 2.85 -36.54 4.39
CA GLY A 39 3.48 -35.24 4.11
C GLY A 39 3.04 -34.66 2.78
N LEU A 40 2.96 -35.50 1.75
CA LEU A 40 2.46 -35.10 0.43
C LEU A 40 0.99 -34.65 0.47
N ALA A 41 0.13 -35.42 1.16
CA ALA A 41 -1.27 -35.03 1.35
C ALA A 41 -1.39 -33.69 2.08
N SER A 42 -0.72 -33.54 3.22
CA SER A 42 -0.74 -32.31 4.01
C SER A 42 -0.20 -31.09 3.23
N ALA A 43 0.83 -31.27 2.40
CA ALA A 43 1.37 -30.22 1.55
C ALA A 43 0.36 -29.80 0.47
N ASN A 44 -0.30 -30.78 -0.17
CA ASN A 44 -1.31 -30.49 -1.19
C ASN A 44 -2.52 -29.74 -0.59
N ASP A 45 -2.98 -30.14 0.59
CA ASP A 45 -4.07 -29.47 1.30
C ASP A 45 -3.69 -28.02 1.62
N TYR A 46 -2.49 -27.80 2.18
CA TYR A 46 -1.99 -26.46 2.48
C TYR A 46 -1.85 -25.58 1.22
N LEU A 47 -1.31 -26.13 0.13
CA LEU A 47 -1.14 -25.40 -1.14
C LEU A 47 -2.47 -25.21 -1.90
N SER A 48 -3.55 -25.82 -1.45
CA SER A 48 -4.89 -25.58 -2.00
C SER A 48 -5.60 -24.36 -1.40
N ILE A 49 -5.08 -23.82 -0.30
CA ILE A 49 -5.63 -22.63 0.36
C ILE A 49 -5.72 -21.48 -0.62
N LYS A 50 -6.91 -20.90 -0.74
CA LYS A 50 -7.14 -19.66 -1.47
C LYS A 50 -6.92 -18.47 -0.53
N ALA A 51 -5.71 -17.92 -0.57
CA ALA A 51 -5.28 -16.82 0.28
C ALA A 51 -5.31 -15.51 -0.53
N GLN A 52 -6.13 -14.54 -0.13
CA GLN A 52 -6.36 -13.30 -0.88
C GLN A 52 -6.28 -12.07 0.02
N TYR A 53 -5.66 -11.02 -0.52
CA TYR A 53 -5.78 -9.65 0.00
C TYR A 53 -6.77 -8.84 -0.82
N ASP A 54 -7.53 -8.00 -0.14
CA ASP A 54 -8.50 -7.09 -0.74
C ASP A 54 -8.16 -5.64 -0.38
N PHE A 55 -7.68 -4.89 -1.37
CA PHE A 55 -7.39 -3.45 -1.25
C PHE A 55 -8.58 -2.66 -1.79
N ASP A 56 -9.69 -2.65 -1.05
CA ASP A 56 -10.94 -1.98 -1.46
C ASP A 56 -11.44 -2.39 -2.87
N GLY A 57 -11.42 -3.71 -3.13
CA GLY A 57 -11.86 -4.29 -4.40
C GLY A 57 -10.73 -4.66 -5.36
N TYR A 58 -9.50 -4.20 -5.12
CA TYR A 58 -8.32 -4.69 -5.84
C TYR A 58 -7.80 -5.95 -5.15
N ILE A 59 -7.97 -7.10 -5.80
CA ILE A 59 -7.65 -8.41 -5.22
C ILE A 59 -6.24 -8.85 -5.60
N VAL A 60 -5.48 -9.23 -4.60
CA VAL A 60 -4.13 -9.81 -4.75
C VAL A 60 -4.14 -11.22 -4.16
N ASP A 61 -3.90 -12.21 -5.01
CA ASP A 61 -3.74 -13.59 -4.58
C ASP A 61 -2.32 -13.83 -4.01
N ILE A 62 -2.20 -14.63 -2.96
CA ILE A 62 -0.91 -15.22 -2.57
C ILE A 62 -0.73 -16.47 -3.44
N PRO A 63 0.23 -16.48 -4.38
CA PRO A 63 0.39 -17.62 -5.28
C PRO A 63 0.92 -18.84 -4.53
N LYS A 64 0.69 -20.04 -5.08
CA LYS A 64 1.13 -21.32 -4.48
C LYS A 64 2.65 -21.37 -4.28
N GLU A 65 3.38 -20.76 -5.17
CA GLU A 65 4.85 -20.65 -5.11
C GLU A 65 5.26 -19.94 -3.83
N ASP A 66 4.59 -18.83 -3.49
CA ASP A 66 4.85 -18.07 -2.26
C ASP A 66 4.39 -18.87 -1.05
N LEU A 67 3.17 -19.44 -1.05
CA LEU A 67 2.66 -20.30 0.03
C LEU A 67 3.64 -21.43 0.35
N SER A 68 4.25 -22.05 -0.66
CA SER A 68 5.21 -23.16 -0.50
C SER A 68 6.45 -22.75 0.30
N THR A 69 6.80 -21.47 0.31
CA THR A 69 7.96 -20.93 1.06
C THR A 69 7.64 -20.61 2.51
N LEU A 70 6.34 -20.49 2.85
CA LEU A 70 5.88 -20.06 4.19
C LEU A 70 5.77 -21.19 5.19
N ALA A 71 5.84 -22.45 4.75
CA ALA A 71 5.72 -23.63 5.59
C ALA A 71 6.72 -24.71 5.19
N TYR A 72 6.86 -25.73 6.03
CA TYR A 72 7.65 -26.92 5.75
C TYR A 72 6.94 -28.18 6.30
N ILE A 73 7.34 -29.34 5.84
CA ILE A 73 6.85 -30.62 6.36
C ILE A 73 7.82 -31.10 7.44
N ASN A 74 7.31 -31.39 8.63
CA ASN A 74 8.10 -31.95 9.71
C ASN A 74 8.30 -33.49 9.57
N ASP A 75 9.09 -34.08 10.47
CA ASP A 75 9.41 -35.50 10.49
C ASP A 75 8.20 -36.42 10.73
N LYS A 76 7.04 -35.88 11.10
CA LYS A 76 5.77 -36.57 11.29
C LYS A 76 4.81 -36.44 10.09
N GLY A 77 5.25 -35.77 9.02
CA GLY A 77 4.44 -35.53 7.84
C GLY A 77 3.36 -34.45 8.02
N ASN A 78 3.53 -33.52 8.97
CA ASN A 78 2.61 -32.40 9.16
C ASN A 78 3.21 -31.13 8.59
N VAL A 79 2.34 -30.25 8.03
CA VAL A 79 2.69 -28.87 7.67
C VAL A 79 2.97 -28.07 8.95
N VAL A 80 4.03 -27.30 8.93
CA VAL A 80 4.37 -26.34 9.98
C VAL A 80 4.64 -25.00 9.34
N VAL A 81 3.81 -24.01 9.64
CA VAL A 81 3.99 -22.64 9.17
C VAL A 81 5.19 -21.99 9.88
N SER A 82 6.07 -21.37 9.11
CA SER A 82 7.29 -20.73 9.62
C SER A 82 7.06 -19.25 9.92
N LYS A 83 7.05 -18.87 11.19
CA LYS A 83 6.94 -17.46 11.59
C LYS A 83 7.98 -16.56 10.92
N THR A 84 9.23 -17.02 10.83
CA THR A 84 10.32 -16.25 10.22
C THR A 84 10.09 -16.04 8.73
N ASN A 85 9.61 -17.07 8.02
CA ASN A 85 9.35 -16.94 6.58
C ASN A 85 8.14 -16.04 6.33
N VAL A 86 7.08 -16.16 7.14
CA VAL A 86 5.89 -15.30 7.07
C VAL A 86 6.28 -13.83 7.34
N ALA A 87 7.12 -13.56 8.34
CA ALA A 87 7.59 -12.20 8.61
C ALA A 87 8.41 -11.63 7.43
N SER A 88 9.28 -12.46 6.84
CA SER A 88 10.05 -12.05 5.65
C SER A 88 9.17 -11.79 4.44
N TYR A 89 8.11 -12.59 4.26
CA TYR A 89 7.11 -12.40 3.22
C TYR A 89 6.30 -11.11 3.45
N ALA A 90 5.75 -10.91 4.66
CA ALA A 90 4.96 -9.74 5.01
C ALA A 90 5.75 -8.43 4.80
N LYS A 91 7.05 -8.44 5.12
CA LYS A 91 7.92 -7.29 4.84
C LYS A 91 8.03 -7.00 3.35
N LYS A 92 8.33 -8.00 2.51
CA LYS A 92 8.40 -7.85 1.04
C LYS A 92 7.06 -7.45 0.45
N PHE A 93 5.97 -8.00 0.98
CA PHE A 93 4.61 -7.66 0.59
C PHE A 93 4.32 -6.19 0.87
N ALA A 94 4.64 -5.72 2.08
CA ALA A 94 4.48 -4.32 2.44
C ALA A 94 5.35 -3.39 1.58
N GLU A 95 6.61 -3.74 1.30
CA GLU A 95 7.49 -2.98 0.42
C GLU A 95 6.95 -2.89 -1.01
N LYS A 96 6.30 -3.96 -1.51
CA LYS A 96 5.76 -4.01 -2.87
C LYS A 96 4.44 -3.23 -3.01
N TYR A 97 3.54 -3.34 -2.03
CA TYR A 97 2.17 -2.87 -2.15
C TYR A 97 1.88 -1.57 -1.39
N SER A 98 2.81 -1.06 -0.57
CA SER A 98 2.68 0.30 -0.04
C SER A 98 2.89 1.32 -1.14
N THR A 99 1.98 2.29 -1.20
CA THR A 99 2.04 3.39 -2.17
C THR A 99 2.44 4.71 -1.52
N SER A 100 2.29 4.87 -0.21
CA SER A 100 2.74 6.07 0.51
C SER A 100 4.22 6.34 0.32
N TYR A 101 4.57 7.63 0.23
CA TYR A 101 5.96 8.12 0.05
C TYR A 101 6.65 7.68 -1.25
N THR A 102 5.89 7.15 -2.22
CA THR A 102 6.41 6.82 -3.55
C THR A 102 6.11 7.93 -4.55
N GLU A 103 6.85 7.97 -5.66
CA GLU A 103 6.59 8.89 -6.77
C GLU A 103 5.43 8.34 -7.62
N ARG A 104 4.50 9.21 -8.07
CA ARG A 104 3.40 8.87 -8.97
C ARG A 104 3.50 9.65 -10.27
N ASN A 105 3.12 9.02 -11.36
CA ASN A 105 2.82 9.71 -12.60
C ASN A 105 1.38 10.24 -12.50
N PHE A 106 1.23 11.56 -12.55
CA PHE A 106 -0.07 12.22 -12.48
C PHE A 106 -0.40 12.90 -13.80
N LYS A 107 -1.60 12.66 -14.33
CA LYS A 107 -2.09 13.33 -15.51
C LYS A 107 -2.88 14.58 -15.11
N THR A 108 -2.30 15.73 -15.36
CA THR A 108 -2.87 17.03 -15.01
C THR A 108 -4.11 17.39 -15.82
N HIS A 109 -4.86 18.40 -15.37
CA HIS A 109 -6.04 18.95 -16.10
C HIS A 109 -5.72 19.29 -17.56
N ASP A 110 -4.57 19.89 -17.85
CA ASP A 110 -4.12 20.25 -19.19
C ASP A 110 -3.49 19.08 -19.98
N ARG A 111 -3.63 17.84 -19.46
CA ARG A 111 -3.23 16.56 -20.07
C ARG A 111 -1.72 16.31 -20.13
N ARG A 112 -0.89 17.08 -19.44
CA ARG A 112 0.51 16.74 -19.22
C ARG A 112 0.62 15.57 -18.25
N THR A 113 1.67 14.80 -18.34
CA THR A 113 2.02 13.80 -17.32
C THR A 113 3.20 14.34 -16.54
N ILE A 114 3.03 14.54 -15.27
CA ILE A 114 4.05 15.00 -14.34
C ILE A 114 4.35 13.94 -13.30
N LYS A 115 5.50 14.08 -12.65
CA LYS A 115 5.86 13.25 -11.49
C LYS A 115 5.52 14.00 -10.22
N VAL A 116 4.66 13.41 -9.41
CA VAL A 116 4.31 13.94 -8.09
C VAL A 116 4.96 13.09 -7.02
N TYR A 117 5.69 13.72 -6.13
CA TYR A 117 6.32 13.10 -4.97
C TYR A 117 6.16 13.99 -3.74
N GLY A 118 6.36 13.39 -2.55
CA GLY A 118 6.10 14.08 -1.29
C GLY A 118 4.65 14.00 -0.86
N GLY A 119 4.35 14.48 0.34
CA GLY A 119 3.10 14.21 1.01
C GLY A 119 3.09 12.82 1.64
N TYR A 120 1.95 12.44 2.20
CA TYR A 120 1.78 11.18 2.94
C TYR A 120 0.58 10.37 2.47
N TYR A 121 -0.04 10.76 1.35
CA TYR A 121 -1.16 10.02 0.80
C TYR A 121 -0.75 8.65 0.27
N GLY A 122 -1.66 7.71 0.38
CA GLY A 122 -1.52 6.37 -0.15
C GLY A 122 -1.71 5.31 0.93
N TRP A 123 -1.38 4.08 0.59
CA TRP A 123 -1.43 2.94 1.49
C TRP A 123 -0.04 2.73 2.12
N LEU A 124 0.01 2.67 3.43
CA LEU A 124 1.19 2.28 4.18
C LEU A 124 0.88 1.01 4.98
N LEU A 125 1.42 -0.12 4.53
CA LEU A 125 1.18 -1.40 5.14
C LEU A 125 2.05 -1.58 6.38
N ASP A 126 1.45 -2.10 7.46
CA ASP A 126 2.13 -2.50 8.69
C ASP A 126 2.61 -3.95 8.56
N SER A 127 3.87 -4.14 8.22
CA SER A 127 4.44 -5.46 7.98
C SER A 127 4.54 -6.33 9.25
N GLU A 128 4.63 -5.74 10.43
CA GLU A 128 4.70 -6.48 11.69
C GLU A 128 3.34 -7.07 12.04
N LYS A 129 2.31 -6.22 12.06
CA LYS A 129 0.93 -6.64 12.28
C LYS A 129 0.45 -7.61 11.19
N GLU A 130 0.81 -7.35 9.93
CA GLU A 130 0.50 -8.25 8.82
C GLU A 130 1.12 -9.63 9.00
N SER A 131 2.37 -9.69 9.46
CA SER A 131 3.05 -10.96 9.75
C SER A 131 2.31 -11.79 10.80
N GLU A 132 1.82 -11.17 11.86
CA GLU A 132 1.08 -11.83 12.93
C GLU A 132 -0.26 -12.38 12.41
N GLU A 133 -1.04 -11.53 11.74
CA GLU A 133 -2.36 -11.89 11.21
C GLU A 133 -2.28 -12.98 10.13
N LEU A 134 -1.32 -12.85 9.20
CA LEU A 134 -1.09 -13.84 8.14
C LEU A 134 -0.67 -15.20 8.72
N TYR A 135 0.24 -15.20 9.71
CA TYR A 135 0.66 -16.43 10.38
C TYR A 135 -0.53 -17.17 11.01
N GLU A 136 -1.40 -16.44 11.72
CA GLU A 136 -2.58 -17.03 12.35
C GLU A 136 -3.55 -17.64 11.31
N LEU A 137 -3.77 -16.95 10.19
CA LEU A 137 -4.65 -17.42 9.12
C LEU A 137 -4.09 -18.68 8.45
N LEU A 138 -2.81 -18.69 8.12
CA LEU A 138 -2.16 -19.85 7.51
C LEU A 138 -2.14 -21.07 8.46
N CYS A 139 -2.02 -20.86 9.77
CA CYS A 139 -2.11 -21.93 10.76
C CYS A 139 -3.50 -22.55 10.85
N LYS A 140 -4.59 -21.85 10.49
CA LYS A 140 -5.95 -22.41 10.42
C LYS A 140 -6.10 -23.37 9.25
N GLY A 141 -5.35 -23.18 8.17
CA GLY A 141 -5.41 -24.03 6.98
C GLY A 141 -6.69 -23.90 6.16
N GLU A 142 -7.38 -22.76 6.25
CA GLU A 142 -8.64 -22.46 5.57
C GLU A 142 -8.45 -21.34 4.55
N ASP A 143 -9.34 -21.30 3.55
CA ASP A 143 -9.41 -20.16 2.62
C ASP A 143 -9.69 -18.86 3.36
N PHE A 144 -9.04 -17.78 2.94
CA PHE A 144 -9.32 -16.47 3.50
C PHE A 144 -9.21 -15.36 2.46
N LYS A 145 -9.96 -14.30 2.70
CA LYS A 145 -9.83 -13.00 2.05
C LYS A 145 -9.82 -11.94 3.12
N LYS A 146 -8.77 -11.16 3.18
CA LYS A 146 -8.60 -10.10 4.19
C LYS A 146 -8.08 -8.82 3.57
N GLU A 147 -8.35 -7.73 4.22
CA GLU A 147 -7.67 -6.47 3.97
C GLU A 147 -6.25 -6.52 4.59
N PRO A 148 -5.21 -5.99 3.91
CA PRO A 148 -3.88 -5.92 4.52
C PRO A 148 -3.88 -5.03 5.76
N ALA A 149 -3.07 -5.38 6.75
CA ALA A 149 -2.84 -4.52 7.90
C ALA A 149 -2.11 -3.25 7.46
N CYS A 150 -2.65 -2.08 7.83
CA CYS A 150 -2.15 -0.78 7.41
C CYS A 150 -2.03 0.19 8.58
N ASP A 151 -1.00 1.05 8.55
CA ASP A 151 -0.91 2.24 9.39
C ASP A 151 -1.93 3.30 8.92
N HIS A 152 -2.05 3.47 7.61
CA HIS A 152 -3.09 4.28 6.98
C HIS A 152 -3.35 3.82 5.54
N LYS A 153 -4.50 4.25 4.99
CA LYS A 153 -4.97 3.88 3.66
C LYS A 153 -5.13 5.11 2.78
N GLY A 154 -4.90 4.90 1.48
CA GLY A 154 -5.36 5.82 0.44
C GLY A 154 -6.89 5.74 0.26
N TYR A 155 -7.45 6.70 -0.44
CA TYR A 155 -8.87 6.77 -0.79
C TYR A 155 -9.30 5.67 -1.76
N THR A 156 -8.38 5.25 -2.59
CA THR A 156 -8.50 4.10 -3.49
C THR A 156 -7.17 3.36 -3.55
N TYR A 157 -7.15 2.18 -4.17
CA TYR A 157 -5.93 1.43 -4.43
C TYR A 157 -5.74 1.15 -5.92
N GLY A 158 -4.49 1.18 -6.37
CA GLY A 158 -4.05 0.76 -7.70
C GLY A 158 -2.52 0.82 -7.76
N GLU A 159 -1.89 -0.21 -8.28
CA GLU A 159 -0.41 -0.29 -8.36
C GLU A 159 0.18 0.90 -9.14
N ASP A 160 -0.50 1.31 -10.22
CA ASP A 160 -0.04 2.41 -11.08
C ASP A 160 -0.75 3.74 -10.77
N ASN A 161 -1.92 3.70 -10.14
CA ASN A 161 -2.73 4.88 -9.84
C ASN A 161 -3.62 4.68 -8.62
N ASP A 162 -3.10 5.04 -7.46
CA ASP A 162 -3.85 5.08 -6.19
C ASP A 162 -4.56 6.44 -5.95
N ILE A 163 -4.45 7.39 -6.88
CA ILE A 163 -5.18 8.66 -6.84
C ILE A 163 -6.63 8.45 -7.33
N GLY A 164 -6.82 7.57 -8.32
CA GLY A 164 -8.12 7.31 -8.92
C GLY A 164 -8.66 8.49 -9.75
N ASP A 165 -9.98 8.53 -9.90
CA ASP A 165 -10.69 9.48 -10.74
C ASP A 165 -11.46 10.54 -9.93
N THR A 166 -11.33 10.51 -8.59
CA THR A 166 -12.00 11.43 -7.66
C THR A 166 -10.94 12.10 -6.79
N TYR A 167 -10.61 13.37 -7.06
CA TYR A 167 -9.51 14.09 -6.41
C TYR A 167 -9.66 15.61 -6.55
N VAL A 168 -8.87 16.35 -5.78
CA VAL A 168 -8.66 17.78 -5.96
C VAL A 168 -7.25 18.00 -6.51
N GLU A 169 -7.14 18.72 -7.61
CA GLU A 169 -5.89 19.13 -8.24
C GLU A 169 -5.63 20.62 -7.95
N VAL A 170 -4.46 20.93 -7.45
CA VAL A 170 -4.02 22.30 -7.15
C VAL A 170 -2.79 22.62 -8.00
N ASP A 171 -3.00 23.29 -9.11
CA ASP A 171 -1.94 23.82 -9.96
C ASP A 171 -1.42 25.12 -9.35
N LEU A 172 -0.33 25.00 -8.60
CA LEU A 172 0.29 26.10 -7.88
C LEU A 172 1.02 27.07 -8.81
N ALA A 173 1.49 26.61 -9.97
CA ALA A 173 2.15 27.45 -10.96
C ALA A 173 1.15 28.38 -11.64
N ASN A 174 -0.03 27.86 -12.01
CA ASN A 174 -1.08 28.63 -12.68
C ASN A 174 -2.13 29.19 -11.72
N GLN A 175 -2.01 28.90 -10.41
CA GLN A 175 -2.94 29.33 -9.35
C GLN A 175 -4.39 28.94 -9.67
N LYS A 176 -4.57 27.66 -9.98
CA LYS A 176 -5.86 27.04 -10.31
C LYS A 176 -6.15 25.85 -9.42
N VAL A 177 -7.41 25.63 -9.15
CA VAL A 177 -7.91 24.43 -8.47
C VAL A 177 -8.97 23.78 -9.34
N TYR A 178 -8.85 22.47 -9.50
CA TYR A 178 -9.80 21.62 -10.20
C TYR A 178 -10.27 20.52 -9.25
N ALA A 179 -11.57 20.26 -9.20
CA ALA A 179 -12.12 19.15 -8.44
C ALA A 179 -12.83 18.18 -9.38
N TYR A 180 -12.43 16.93 -9.29
CA TYR A 180 -12.97 15.83 -10.09
C TYR A 180 -13.74 14.85 -9.22
N VAL A 181 -14.84 14.33 -9.74
CA VAL A 181 -15.59 13.21 -9.16
C VAL A 181 -15.93 12.24 -10.29
N ASP A 182 -15.52 10.99 -10.14
CA ASP A 182 -15.69 9.92 -11.13
C ASP A 182 -15.19 10.35 -12.54
N GLY A 183 -14.00 10.92 -12.60
CA GLY A 183 -13.34 11.41 -13.81
C GLY A 183 -13.99 12.65 -14.45
N ARG A 184 -15.00 13.24 -13.81
CA ARG A 184 -15.71 14.41 -14.33
C ARG A 184 -15.33 15.67 -13.58
N LEU A 185 -14.88 16.69 -14.31
CA LEU A 185 -14.64 18.01 -13.73
C LEU A 185 -15.94 18.59 -13.15
N LYS A 186 -15.94 18.91 -11.86
CA LYS A 186 -17.05 19.52 -11.14
C LYS A 186 -16.82 20.99 -10.86
N VAL A 187 -15.59 21.34 -10.47
CA VAL A 187 -15.22 22.72 -10.14
C VAL A 187 -13.90 23.07 -10.81
N GLU A 188 -13.84 24.22 -11.42
CA GLU A 188 -12.63 24.90 -11.84
C GLU A 188 -12.65 26.33 -11.28
N THR A 189 -11.58 26.72 -10.59
CA THR A 189 -11.48 28.07 -10.01
C THR A 189 -10.06 28.58 -9.96
N SER A 190 -9.89 29.89 -9.91
CA SER A 190 -8.60 30.50 -9.53
C SER A 190 -8.45 30.49 -8.02
N CYS A 191 -7.21 30.37 -7.54
CA CYS A 191 -6.88 30.40 -6.12
C CYS A 191 -5.78 31.41 -5.81
N VAL A 192 -5.46 31.56 -4.53
CA VAL A 192 -4.23 32.21 -4.06
C VAL A 192 -3.59 31.28 -3.03
N SER A 193 -2.44 30.72 -3.38
CA SER A 193 -1.67 29.82 -2.53
C SER A 193 -0.76 30.58 -1.55
N GLY A 194 0.12 29.86 -0.89
CA GLY A 194 1.07 30.41 0.07
C GLY A 194 2.03 31.45 -0.51
N ASN A 195 2.41 32.45 0.30
CA ASN A 195 3.29 33.53 -0.08
C ASN A 195 4.73 33.04 -0.27
N THR A 196 5.16 32.93 -1.53
CA THR A 196 6.50 32.42 -1.85
C THR A 196 7.61 33.42 -1.49
N SER A 197 7.37 34.74 -1.60
CA SER A 197 8.38 35.73 -1.24
C SER A 197 8.65 35.79 0.27
N ALA A 198 7.69 35.35 1.09
CA ALA A 198 7.82 35.27 2.54
C ALA A 198 8.23 33.87 3.03
N GLY A 199 8.47 32.89 2.13
CA GLY A 199 8.81 31.53 2.48
C GLY A 199 7.63 30.69 3.00
N HIS A 200 6.40 31.13 2.76
CA HIS A 200 5.18 30.44 3.15
C HIS A 200 4.57 29.63 1.98
N ASN A 201 5.39 28.94 1.21
CA ASN A 201 4.93 28.19 0.05
C ASN A 201 3.89 27.14 0.45
N THR A 202 2.86 26.97 -0.37
CA THR A 202 2.10 25.71 -0.34
C THR A 202 3.01 24.62 -0.89
N PRO A 203 3.31 23.56 -0.12
CA PRO A 203 4.21 22.52 -0.61
C PRO A 203 3.55 21.66 -1.69
N GLY A 204 4.31 21.34 -2.74
CA GLY A 204 3.92 20.30 -3.70
C GLY A 204 3.88 18.94 -3.03
N GLY A 205 3.08 18.04 -3.57
CA GLY A 205 2.95 16.68 -3.06
C GLY A 205 1.55 16.11 -3.23
N LEU A 206 1.40 14.89 -2.75
CA LEU A 206 0.14 14.16 -2.74
C LEU A 206 -0.32 13.96 -1.30
N TYR A 207 -1.49 14.50 -0.98
CA TYR A 207 -2.06 14.55 0.36
C TYR A 207 -3.45 13.92 0.38
N GLY A 208 -3.90 13.46 1.54
CA GLY A 208 -5.31 13.13 1.78
C GLY A 208 -6.02 14.27 2.51
N LEU A 209 -7.23 14.61 2.11
CA LEU A 209 -8.06 15.53 2.86
C LEU A 209 -8.29 14.96 4.27
N THR A 210 -7.92 15.71 5.30
CA THR A 210 -7.95 15.18 6.67
C THR A 210 -9.38 15.11 7.22
N TYR A 211 -10.11 16.21 7.07
CA TYR A 211 -11.52 16.37 7.44
C TYR A 211 -12.09 17.59 6.74
N LYS A 212 -13.38 17.88 6.96
CA LYS A 212 -13.98 19.16 6.58
C LYS A 212 -14.79 19.74 7.72
N ALA A 213 -14.78 21.07 7.85
CA ALA A 213 -15.50 21.78 8.89
C ALA A 213 -16.06 23.11 8.38
N MET A 214 -17.08 23.61 9.04
CA MET A 214 -17.68 24.92 8.75
C MET A 214 -17.52 25.89 9.90
N ASN A 215 -17.46 27.19 9.56
CA ASN A 215 -17.43 28.31 10.52
C ASN A 215 -16.28 28.17 11.52
N VAL A 216 -15.06 28.00 10.98
CA VAL A 216 -13.83 27.83 11.75
C VAL A 216 -13.04 29.14 11.76
N THR A 217 -12.39 29.44 12.87
CA THR A 217 -11.40 30.52 12.93
C THR A 217 -10.00 29.92 12.83
N LEU A 218 -9.32 30.15 11.70
CA LEU A 218 -7.94 29.76 11.51
C LEU A 218 -7.03 30.69 12.28
N LYS A 219 -6.14 30.14 13.12
CA LYS A 219 -5.23 30.91 13.97
C LYS A 219 -3.78 30.59 13.66
N GLY A 220 -2.97 31.61 13.49
CA GLY A 220 -1.53 31.55 13.42
C GLY A 220 -0.89 32.46 14.48
N ALA A 221 0.43 32.61 14.42
CA ALA A 221 1.16 33.42 15.38
C ALA A 221 0.75 34.91 15.30
N ASP A 222 0.35 35.39 14.13
CA ASP A 222 0.10 36.78 13.79
C ASP A 222 -1.24 37.03 13.07
N TYR A 223 -2.11 36.03 13.00
CA TYR A 223 -3.42 36.14 12.36
C TYR A 223 -4.52 35.34 13.03
N GLU A 224 -5.74 35.86 12.93
CA GLU A 224 -6.99 35.13 13.13
C GLU A 224 -7.91 35.39 11.93
N SER A 225 -8.28 34.31 11.22
CA SER A 225 -9.07 34.42 9.99
C SER A 225 -10.33 33.53 10.11
N PRO A 226 -11.52 34.10 10.26
CA PRO A 226 -12.75 33.32 10.19
C PRO A 226 -12.99 32.87 8.76
N VAL A 227 -13.29 31.58 8.58
CA VAL A 227 -13.64 30.97 7.30
C VAL A 227 -14.93 30.16 7.43
N THR A 228 -15.71 30.13 6.36
CA THR A 228 -16.95 29.35 6.35
C THR A 228 -16.66 27.89 6.06
N TYR A 229 -15.79 27.61 5.10
CA TYR A 229 -15.44 26.28 4.63
C TYR A 229 -13.97 25.99 4.88
N TRP A 230 -13.68 24.96 5.64
CA TRP A 230 -12.33 24.53 5.97
C TRP A 230 -12.10 23.07 5.58
N MET A 231 -11.08 22.83 4.79
CA MET A 231 -10.76 21.53 4.20
C MET A 231 -9.24 21.30 4.28
N PRO A 232 -8.69 20.91 5.47
CA PRO A 232 -7.26 20.68 5.65
C PRO A 232 -6.78 19.43 4.96
N PHE A 233 -5.56 19.49 4.39
CA PHE A 233 -4.93 18.35 3.73
C PHE A 233 -3.47 18.13 4.12
N ASN A 234 -2.81 19.14 4.74
CA ASN A 234 -1.41 19.00 5.18
C ASN A 234 -1.19 19.79 6.47
N GLY A 235 -1.38 19.14 7.63
CA GLY A 235 -1.29 19.80 8.93
C GLY A 235 -2.22 21.01 9.03
N GLY A 236 -1.64 22.20 9.18
CA GLY A 236 -2.39 23.47 9.20
C GLY A 236 -2.70 24.06 7.82
N ILE A 237 -2.35 23.36 6.73
CA ILE A 237 -2.59 23.82 5.35
C ILE A 237 -3.85 23.14 4.81
N GLY A 238 -4.75 23.93 4.22
CA GLY A 238 -6.00 23.45 3.65
C GLY A 238 -6.56 24.39 2.59
N LEU A 239 -7.65 23.94 1.95
CA LEU A 239 -8.49 24.74 1.08
C LEU A 239 -9.53 25.45 1.94
N HIS A 240 -9.77 26.74 1.67
CA HIS A 240 -10.80 27.51 2.39
C HIS A 240 -11.26 28.74 1.61
N ASP A 241 -12.44 29.25 1.91
CA ASP A 241 -12.90 30.53 1.40
C ASP A 241 -12.06 31.70 1.96
N ALA A 242 -11.89 32.73 1.15
CA ALA A 242 -11.17 33.96 1.54
C ALA A 242 -11.99 35.20 1.14
N THR A 243 -13.03 35.48 1.91
CA THR A 243 -13.97 36.59 1.64
C THR A 243 -13.33 37.97 1.70
N TRP A 244 -12.17 38.12 2.31
CA TRP A 244 -11.36 39.34 2.35
C TRP A 244 -10.61 39.63 1.04
N ARG A 245 -10.65 38.68 0.07
CA ARG A 245 -10.02 38.85 -1.24
C ARG A 245 -11.06 39.10 -2.32
N SER A 246 -10.80 40.10 -3.16
CA SER A 246 -11.61 40.39 -4.35
C SER A 246 -11.02 39.84 -5.64
N ARG A 247 -9.77 39.31 -5.60
CA ARG A 247 -9.05 38.81 -6.76
C ARG A 247 -8.34 37.50 -6.40
N PHE A 248 -8.30 36.58 -7.36
CA PHE A 248 -7.63 35.30 -7.26
C PHE A 248 -6.84 35.02 -8.54
N GLY A 249 -5.83 34.14 -8.44
CA GLY A 249 -5.00 33.76 -9.58
C GLY A 249 -3.81 34.68 -9.86
N GLY A 250 -3.12 34.37 -10.95
CA GLY A 250 -1.95 35.11 -11.40
C GLY A 250 -0.81 35.11 -10.37
N SER A 251 -0.09 36.22 -10.28
CA SER A 251 1.08 36.37 -9.39
C SER A 251 0.75 36.85 -7.97
N ILE A 252 -0.52 36.91 -7.58
CA ILE A 252 -0.93 37.41 -6.25
C ILE A 252 -0.25 36.64 -5.13
N TYR A 253 -0.12 35.30 -5.26
CA TYR A 253 0.54 34.44 -4.28
C TYR A 253 1.97 34.87 -3.95
N TYR A 254 2.68 35.47 -4.90
CA TYR A 254 4.08 35.87 -4.72
C TYR A 254 4.26 36.95 -3.68
N TYR A 255 3.37 37.97 -3.67
CA TYR A 255 3.49 39.13 -2.78
C TYR A 255 2.45 39.19 -1.66
N SER A 256 1.28 38.64 -1.90
CA SER A 256 0.11 38.69 -1.02
C SER A 256 -0.57 37.33 -0.89
N GLY A 257 0.25 36.28 -0.85
CA GLY A 257 -0.19 34.92 -0.60
C GLY A 257 -0.65 34.67 0.84
N SER A 258 -1.08 33.46 1.11
CA SER A 258 -1.43 32.97 2.45
C SER A 258 -0.18 32.52 3.23
N HIS A 259 -0.36 31.96 4.43
CA HIS A 259 0.68 31.25 5.18
C HIS A 259 0.81 29.76 4.79
N GLY A 260 0.42 29.40 3.57
CA GLY A 260 0.50 28.05 3.03
C GLY A 260 -0.84 27.51 2.55
N CYS A 261 -1.96 27.98 3.05
CA CYS A 261 -3.29 27.57 2.63
C CYS A 261 -3.62 27.97 1.19
N VAL A 262 -4.59 27.28 0.59
CA VAL A 262 -5.13 27.59 -0.74
C VAL A 262 -6.43 28.36 -0.56
N ASN A 263 -6.35 29.67 -0.76
CA ASN A 263 -7.47 30.60 -0.65
C ASN A 263 -8.35 30.53 -1.90
N LEU A 264 -9.64 30.36 -1.71
CA LEU A 264 -10.63 30.22 -2.78
C LEU A 264 -11.69 31.32 -2.73
N PRO A 265 -12.35 31.66 -3.88
CA PRO A 265 -13.61 32.38 -3.86
C PRO A 265 -14.65 31.62 -3.03
N TYR A 266 -15.54 32.36 -2.34
CA TYR A 266 -16.53 31.78 -1.44
C TYR A 266 -17.40 30.69 -2.11
N SER A 267 -17.93 30.99 -3.30
CA SER A 267 -18.76 30.03 -4.04
C SER A 267 -18.01 28.76 -4.42
N ALA A 268 -16.75 28.91 -4.89
CA ALA A 268 -15.95 27.76 -5.26
C ALA A 268 -15.56 26.90 -4.03
N ALA A 269 -15.28 27.53 -2.88
CA ALA A 269 -15.04 26.82 -1.65
C ALA A 269 -16.30 26.03 -1.18
N ALA A 270 -17.50 26.62 -1.33
CA ALA A 270 -18.76 25.95 -1.06
C ALA A 270 -18.98 24.75 -1.96
N ASP A 271 -18.75 24.91 -3.27
CA ASP A 271 -18.90 23.83 -4.25
C ASP A 271 -17.93 22.68 -3.98
N ILE A 272 -16.65 22.98 -3.76
CA ILE A 272 -15.63 21.99 -3.41
C ILE A 272 -15.98 21.29 -2.09
N TYR A 273 -16.38 22.06 -1.05
CA TYR A 273 -16.79 21.51 0.24
C TYR A 273 -17.95 20.51 0.11
N SER A 274 -18.87 20.74 -0.82
CA SER A 274 -20.03 19.86 -1.03
C SER A 274 -19.65 18.48 -1.58
N ILE A 275 -18.53 18.37 -2.28
CA ILE A 275 -18.12 17.16 -3.01
C ILE A 275 -16.93 16.42 -2.37
N VAL A 276 -16.10 17.12 -1.57
CA VAL A 276 -14.94 16.46 -0.94
C VAL A 276 -15.32 15.73 0.34
N GLU A 277 -14.56 14.71 0.66
CA GLU A 277 -14.67 13.96 1.91
C GLU A 277 -13.29 13.59 2.46
N ALA A 278 -13.25 13.14 3.72
CA ALA A 278 -11.99 12.73 4.35
C ALA A 278 -11.32 11.59 3.58
N GLY A 279 -10.01 11.66 3.43
CA GLY A 279 -9.22 10.72 2.66
C GLY A 279 -9.06 11.05 1.18
N MET A 280 -9.97 11.87 0.59
CA MET A 280 -9.90 12.24 -0.84
C MET A 280 -8.54 12.85 -1.20
N PRO A 281 -7.91 12.40 -2.32
CA PRO A 281 -6.61 12.90 -2.74
C PRO A 281 -6.62 14.40 -3.07
N VAL A 282 -5.58 15.09 -2.62
CA VAL A 282 -5.26 16.48 -2.98
C VAL A 282 -3.87 16.49 -3.59
N VAL A 283 -3.79 16.76 -4.89
CA VAL A 283 -2.56 16.79 -5.68
C VAL A 283 -2.11 18.22 -5.84
N CYS A 284 -0.96 18.59 -5.28
CA CYS A 284 -0.38 19.94 -5.39
C CYS A 284 0.92 19.87 -6.19
N TYR A 285 1.08 20.75 -7.20
CA TYR A 285 2.31 20.81 -8.01
C TYR A 285 2.64 22.21 -8.49
N TRP A 286 3.95 22.40 -8.81
CA TRP A 286 4.54 23.66 -9.30
C TRP A 286 5.06 23.58 -10.73
N ASP A 287 4.59 22.66 -11.51
CA ASP A 287 5.14 22.33 -12.82
C ASP A 287 4.51 23.13 -13.99
#